data_90c7729da9e2b4e9f550e8abc5ed0882
#
_entry.id   90c7729da9e2b4e9f550e8abc5ed0882
#
_cell.length_a   1.000
_cell.length_b   1.000
_cell.length_c   1.000
_cell.angle_alpha   90.00
_cell.angle_beta   90.00
_cell.angle_gamma   90.00
#
_symmetry.space_group_name_H-M   'P 1'
#
loop_
_entity.id
_entity.type
_entity.pdbx_description
1 polymer ?
#
loop_
_entity_poly.entity_id
_entity_poly.type
_entity_poly.pdbx_seq_one_letter_code
_entity_poly.pdbx_strand_id
1 'polypeptide(L)' 'MIRNNLELEATKERIAYFQQQIEKLREVETNPQNYRLSAGGYLAEIDRMNLEIREYLSLHPSAIRRTGHA' A
#
# COMPACT_ATOMS: atom_id res chain seq x y z
N MET A 1 -9.40 2.70 4.17
CA MET A 1 -10.08 1.42 3.99
C MET A 1 -10.55 1.26 2.56
N ILE A 2 -10.28 0.11 1.95
CA ILE A 2 -10.68 -0.16 0.56
C ILE A 2 -12.14 -0.61 0.54
N ARG A 3 -12.96 0.01 -0.29
CA ARG A 3 -14.39 -0.26 -0.33
C ARG A 3 -14.86 -0.90 -1.63
N ASN A 4 -14.07 -0.80 -2.69
CA ASN A 4 -14.45 -1.33 -3.99
C ASN A 4 -13.21 -1.64 -4.82
N ASN A 5 -13.41 -2.25 -5.98
CA ASN A 5 -12.30 -2.65 -6.84
C ASN A 5 -11.53 -1.47 -7.40
N LEU A 6 -12.18 -0.35 -7.61
CA LEU A 6 -11.51 0.86 -8.09
C LEU A 6 -10.49 1.35 -7.05
N GLU A 7 -10.90 1.39 -5.79
CA GLU A 7 -10.01 1.77 -4.69
C GLU A 7 -8.89 0.75 -4.51
N LEU A 8 -9.18 -0.52 -4.72
CA LEU A 8 -8.16 -1.56 -4.65
C LEU A 8 -7.07 -1.31 -5.70
N GLU A 9 -7.46 -1.02 -6.93
CA GLU A 9 -6.48 -0.77 -7.99
C GLU A 9 -5.69 0.51 -7.73
N ALA A 10 -6.33 1.55 -7.22
CA ALA A 10 -5.64 2.78 -6.84
C ALA A 10 -4.62 2.52 -5.75
N THR A 11 -4.96 1.67 -4.78
CA THR A 11 -4.02 1.33 -3.69
C THR A 11 -2.82 0.56 -4.23
N LYS A 12 -3.05 -0.38 -5.16
CA LYS A 12 -1.96 -1.13 -5.79
C LYS A 12 -1.02 -0.20 -6.54
N GLU A 13 -1.57 0.79 -7.25
CA GLU A 13 -0.75 1.76 -7.99
C GLU A 13 0.09 2.61 -7.04
N ARG A 14 -0.47 2.97 -5.89
CA ARG A 14 0.26 3.75 -4.90
C ARG A 14 1.41 2.94 -4.30
N ILE A 15 1.17 1.64 -4.04
CA ILE A 15 2.24 0.76 -3.58
C ILE A 15 3.37 0.71 -4.59
N ALA A 16 3.04 0.52 -5.87
CA ALA A 16 4.04 0.48 -6.93
C ALA A 16 4.84 1.77 -7.00
N TYR A 17 4.17 2.91 -6.86
CA TYR A 17 4.84 4.20 -6.84
C TYR A 17 5.84 4.30 -5.69
N PHE A 18 5.42 3.90 -4.49
CA PHE A 18 6.33 3.95 -3.34
C PHE A 18 7.50 2.99 -3.49
N GLN A 19 7.26 1.82 -4.09
CA GLN A 19 8.34 0.88 -4.36
C GLN A 19 9.36 1.48 -5.33
N GLN A 20 8.90 2.20 -6.33
CA GLN A 20 9.79 2.89 -7.26
C GLN A 20 10.61 3.96 -6.55
N GLN A 21 10.02 4.67 -5.61
CA GLN A 21 10.74 5.68 -4.84
C GLN A 21 11.85 5.04 -4.00
N ILE A 22 11.58 3.89 -3.40
CA ILE A 22 12.58 3.16 -2.64
C ILE A 22 13.71 2.69 -3.52
N GLU A 23 13.40 2.16 -4.71
CA GLU A 23 14.42 1.71 -5.65
C GLU A 23 15.31 2.87 -6.10
N LYS A 24 14.72 4.04 -6.30
CA LYS A 24 15.47 5.22 -6.66
C LYS A 24 16.39 5.66 -5.52
N LEU A 25 15.91 5.60 -4.29
CA LEU A 25 16.72 5.92 -3.12
C LEU A 25 17.92 4.99 -3.02
N ARG A 26 17.76 3.72 -3.35
CA ARG A 26 18.87 2.76 -3.31
C ARG A 26 19.99 3.15 -4.27
N GLU A 27 19.63 3.80 -5.36
CA GLU A 27 20.61 4.21 -6.36
C GLU A 27 21.29 5.52 -6.03
N VAL A 28 20.54 6.49 -5.47
CA VAL A 28 21.06 7.85 -5.32
C VAL A 28 21.51 8.19 -3.90
N GLU A 29 20.98 7.51 -2.89
CA GLU A 29 21.35 7.83 -1.51
C GLU A 29 22.56 7.01 -1.10
N THR A 30 23.66 7.70 -0.81
CA THR A 30 24.93 7.06 -0.46
C THR A 30 25.08 6.80 1.04
N ASN A 31 24.28 7.47 1.89
CA ASN A 31 24.36 7.30 3.32
C ASN A 31 23.34 6.25 3.77
N PRO A 32 23.81 5.07 4.29
CA PRO A 32 22.89 4.02 4.69
C PRO A 32 21.89 4.43 5.74
N GLN A 33 22.27 5.33 6.64
CA GLN A 33 21.39 5.78 7.70
C GLN A 33 20.25 6.65 7.14
N ASN A 34 20.59 7.56 6.23
CA ASN A 34 19.58 8.38 5.57
C ASN A 34 18.66 7.52 4.72
N TYR A 35 19.22 6.54 4.03
CA TYR A 35 18.40 5.61 3.25
C TYR A 35 17.40 4.90 4.13
N ARG A 36 17.85 4.39 5.27
CA ARG A 36 16.97 3.66 6.19
C ARG A 36 15.83 4.53 6.70
N LEU A 37 16.12 5.78 7.03
CA LEU A 37 15.09 6.68 7.52
C LEU A 37 14.07 7.02 6.45
N SER A 38 14.53 7.33 5.25
CA SER A 38 13.63 7.70 4.14
C SER A 38 12.84 6.49 3.64
N ALA A 39 13.52 5.37 3.41
CA ALA A 39 12.85 4.16 2.94
C ALA A 39 11.89 3.61 3.99
N GLY A 40 12.22 3.78 5.28
CA GLY A 40 11.37 3.31 6.37
C GLY A 40 9.98 3.89 6.33
N GLY A 41 9.86 5.18 5.99
CA GLY A 41 8.57 5.82 5.85
C GLY A 41 7.73 5.20 4.72
N TYR A 42 8.36 5.02 3.56
CA TYR A 42 7.68 4.37 2.44
C TYR A 42 7.30 2.93 2.76
N LEU A 43 8.21 2.19 3.40
CA LEU A 43 7.93 0.79 3.74
C LEU A 43 6.77 0.67 4.72
N ALA A 44 6.68 1.56 5.69
CA ALA A 44 5.58 1.56 6.64
C ALA A 44 4.25 1.79 5.94
N GLU A 45 4.22 2.72 4.98
CA GLU A 45 3.02 2.98 4.19
C GLU A 45 2.65 1.79 3.31
N ILE A 46 3.65 1.15 2.70
CA ILE A 46 3.40 -0.04 1.89
C ILE A 46 2.81 -1.16 2.76
N ASP A 47 3.36 -1.37 3.95
CA ASP A 47 2.86 -2.39 4.87
C ASP A 47 1.40 -2.12 5.23
N ARG A 48 1.06 -0.87 5.52
CA ARG A 48 -0.31 -0.49 5.86
C ARG A 48 -1.25 -0.74 4.69
N MET A 49 -0.84 -0.35 3.49
CA MET A 49 -1.66 -0.55 2.30
C MET A 49 -1.83 -2.02 1.96
N ASN A 50 -0.79 -2.83 2.16
CA ASN A 50 -0.90 -4.27 1.95
C ASN A 50 -1.87 -4.90 2.94
N LEU A 51 -1.90 -4.43 4.17
CA LEU A 51 -2.85 -4.90 5.16
C LEU A 51 -4.28 -4.57 4.73
N GLU A 52 -4.50 -3.36 4.24
CA GLU A 52 -5.82 -2.96 3.76
C GLU A 52 -6.27 -3.81 2.58
N ILE A 53 -5.36 -4.11 1.67
CA ILE A 53 -5.66 -4.99 0.54
C ILE A 53 -6.04 -6.38 1.04
N ARG A 54 -5.28 -6.91 1.99
CA ARG A 54 -5.56 -8.22 2.55
C ARG A 54 -6.93 -8.26 3.21
N GLU A 55 -7.25 -7.23 3.97
CA GLU A 55 -8.56 -7.15 4.63
C GLU A 55 -9.69 -7.12 3.61
N TYR A 56 -9.52 -6.33 2.56
CA TYR A 56 -10.53 -6.23 1.51
C TYR A 56 -10.70 -7.57 0.80
N LEU A 57 -9.61 -8.23 0.44
CA LEU A 57 -9.65 -9.49 -0.29
C LEU A 57 -10.15 -10.65 0.57
N SER A 58 -10.12 -10.51 1.89
CA SER A 58 -10.63 -11.53 2.78
C SER A 58 -12.15 -11.59 2.79
N LEU A 59 -12.82 -10.56 2.25
CA LEU A 59 -14.27 -10.47 2.24
C LEU A 59 -14.81 -10.87 0.89
N HIS A 60 -15.85 -11.71 0.89
CA HIS A 60 -16.55 -12.02 -0.35
C HIS A 60 -17.34 -10.78 -0.79
N PRO A 61 -17.47 -10.53 -2.11
CA PRO A 61 -18.23 -9.37 -2.60
C PRO A 61 -19.64 -9.24 -2.04
N SER A 62 -20.33 -10.34 -1.80
CA SER A 62 -21.68 -10.31 -1.24
C SER A 62 -21.67 -9.81 0.20
N ALA A 63 -20.63 -10.13 0.98
CA ALA A 63 -20.51 -9.63 2.35
C ALA A 63 -20.24 -8.14 2.37
N ILE A 64 -19.41 -7.64 1.45
CA ILE A 64 -19.14 -6.22 1.33
C ILE A 64 -20.42 -5.46 0.98
N ARG A 65 -21.19 -5.98 0.04
CA ARG A 65 -22.44 -5.39 -0.40
C ARG A 65 -23.45 -5.33 0.76
N ARG A 66 -23.54 -6.43 1.49
CA ARG A 66 -24.44 -6.53 2.63
C ARG A 66 -24.07 -5.49 3.70
N THR A 67 -22.79 -5.34 3.97
CA THR A 67 -22.30 -4.34 4.91
C THR A 67 -22.64 -2.93 4.45
N GLY A 68 -22.57 -2.70 3.15
CA GLY A 68 -22.87 -1.40 2.58
C GLY A 68 -24.33 -1.01 2.70
N HIS A 69 -25.23 -1.96 2.93
CA HIS A 69 -26.65 -1.71 3.08
C HIS A 69 -27.10 -1.59 4.52
N ALA A 70 -26.22 -1.92 5.43
CA ALA A 70 -26.56 -1.90 6.86
C ALA A 70 -26.69 -0.48 7.43
#